data_09373d99c47fd49143054e67b7d254d1
#
_entry.id   09373d99c47fd49143054e67b7d254d1
#
_cell.length_a   1.000
_cell.length_b   1.000
_cell.length_c   1.000
_cell.angle_alpha   90.00
_cell.angle_beta   90.00
_cell.angle_gamma   90.00
#
_symmetry.space_group_name_H-M   'P 1'
#
loop_
_entity.id
_entity.type
_entity.pdbx_description
1 polymer ?
#
loop_
_entity_poly.entity_id
_entity_poly.type
_entity_poly.pdbx_seq_one_letter_code
_entity_poly.pdbx_strand_id
1 'polypeptide(L)'
;MSKAAIDRRHVLKVLSAAGVGSAVFGRALCAMAADAPKVTDEMIQQAGWISGTTLTDDQRKLMLEGINQSEVDYEKLRAIALSNAVPPAFTFAPRVGGKVPRSAAPRRRSAPTAGKHVLPLGSKDDVAFAPVTMLSEWLRRKMISSTELTKLYLERIERLDPKLHAVITLTPERALARAAAADAEIAKGRWRGSLHGVPYGAKDLLAVAGYRTTWGAVPFKDQVLDETASVVEKLDAAGAVLIAKTAVGELAWGDVWFGGMCRNPWKLDQGSSGSSAGSASLTSAGCVGFAIGTETWGSIVSPSTRCGVTGLRPTFGRVSRSGAMALSWTMDKVGPIARSAADCALVFEAIHGEDARDPYSRTAPFAWPVERTRKSIKVGYVKSLFDADYTKMADKDEDKRGYEEWKTFDARSLDALRMLGFELTPIELEFSVPIPPLATILTAEAACAFDALVRDGRVDTMVRQVADAWPNVFRQGELIPAVEYLRAQRLRTIVMREMEKHVESIDVYVVPSFGGDNELLTNLTGHPAVVVPNGFRVLDGTPTSLTFQGRLDGDDLTLAVAEAYQDATDFHTRRPKME
;
A
#
# COMPACT_ATOMS: atom_id res chain seq x y z
N MET A 1 -46.85 17.37 -28.34
CA MET A 1 -47.64 16.55 -27.39
C MET A 1 -47.11 16.83 -25.99
N SER A 2 -47.90 17.54 -25.17
CA SER A 2 -47.56 17.93 -23.79
C SER A 2 -47.32 16.68 -22.92
N LYS A 3 -46.18 16.58 -22.29
CA LYS A 3 -45.94 15.61 -21.20
C LYS A 3 -46.86 16.02 -20.04
N ALA A 4 -47.97 15.29 -19.85
CA ALA A 4 -48.79 15.42 -18.68
C ALA A 4 -47.92 15.13 -17.45
N ALA A 5 -47.71 16.14 -16.61
CA ALA A 5 -47.07 15.98 -15.30
C ALA A 5 -47.99 15.03 -14.50
N ILE A 6 -47.49 13.83 -14.21
CA ILE A 6 -48.18 12.87 -13.36
C ILE A 6 -48.27 13.50 -11.97
N ASP A 7 -49.48 13.78 -11.50
CA ASP A 7 -49.71 14.35 -10.17
C ASP A 7 -49.27 13.35 -9.09
N ARG A 8 -48.19 13.71 -8.37
CA ARG A 8 -47.58 12.90 -7.31
C ARG A 8 -48.60 12.46 -6.23
N ARG A 9 -49.58 13.31 -5.93
CA ARG A 9 -50.68 12.96 -4.98
C ARG A 9 -51.59 11.86 -5.53
N HIS A 10 -51.77 11.82 -6.82
CA HIS A 10 -52.58 10.77 -7.47
C HIS A 10 -51.86 9.41 -7.46
N VAL A 11 -50.53 9.41 -7.74
CA VAL A 11 -49.67 8.20 -7.65
C VAL A 11 -49.66 7.64 -6.24
N LEU A 12 -49.47 8.49 -5.21
CA LEU A 12 -49.49 8.08 -3.81
C LEU A 12 -50.85 7.48 -3.39
N LYS A 13 -51.99 8.05 -3.85
CA LYS A 13 -53.31 7.53 -3.58
C LYS A 13 -53.57 6.17 -4.26
N VAL A 14 -53.10 6.00 -5.48
CA VAL A 14 -53.24 4.73 -6.22
C VAL A 14 -52.39 3.62 -5.58
N LEU A 15 -51.18 3.92 -5.17
CA LEU A 15 -50.28 2.97 -4.50
C LEU A 15 -50.77 2.59 -3.11
N SER A 16 -51.33 3.53 -2.34
CA SER A 16 -51.99 3.26 -1.05
C SER A 16 -53.23 2.40 -1.21
N ALA A 17 -54.03 2.63 -2.27
CA ALA A 17 -55.23 1.85 -2.57
C ALA A 17 -54.88 0.44 -3.09
N ALA A 18 -53.72 0.23 -3.67
CA ALA A 18 -53.24 -1.07 -4.16
C ALA A 18 -52.60 -1.95 -3.06
N GLY A 19 -52.63 -1.53 -1.79
CA GLY A 19 -52.06 -2.29 -0.68
C GLY A 19 -50.51 -2.37 -0.68
N VAL A 20 -49.85 -1.61 -1.54
CA VAL A 20 -48.37 -1.50 -1.58
C VAL A 20 -47.92 -0.40 -0.60
N GLY A 21 -48.32 -0.56 0.63
CA GLY A 21 -48.10 0.46 1.67
C GLY A 21 -47.31 -0.07 2.85
N SER A 22 -46.04 -0.43 2.66
CA SER A 22 -45.17 -0.37 3.84
C SER A 22 -44.88 1.11 4.14
N ALA A 23 -44.91 1.50 5.41
CA ALA A 23 -44.53 2.86 5.84
C ALA A 23 -43.15 3.28 5.30
N VAL A 24 -42.28 2.32 5.02
CA VAL A 24 -40.96 2.47 4.42
C VAL A 24 -41.02 2.88 2.95
N PHE A 25 -41.91 2.27 2.13
CA PHE A 25 -42.06 2.64 0.73
C PHE A 25 -42.64 4.06 0.58
N GLY A 26 -43.61 4.42 1.44
CA GLY A 26 -44.15 5.78 1.50
C GLY A 26 -43.13 6.82 1.92
N ARG A 27 -42.27 6.52 2.88
CA ARG A 27 -41.17 7.39 3.33
C ARG A 27 -40.05 7.50 2.29
N ALA A 28 -39.66 6.39 1.61
CA ALA A 28 -38.70 6.41 0.51
C ALA A 28 -39.18 7.31 -0.66
N LEU A 29 -40.47 7.25 -1.00
CA LEU A 29 -41.06 8.16 -1.99
C LEU A 29 -41.09 9.62 -1.52
N CYS A 30 -41.29 9.87 -0.23
CA CYS A 30 -41.21 11.21 0.35
C CYS A 30 -39.76 11.74 0.41
N ALA A 31 -38.79 10.90 0.73
CA ALA A 31 -37.37 11.25 0.71
C ALA A 31 -36.87 11.54 -0.72
N MET A 32 -37.33 10.80 -1.73
CA MET A 32 -37.08 11.11 -3.15
C MET A 32 -37.70 12.43 -3.62
N ALA A 33 -38.64 13.00 -2.88
CA ALA A 33 -39.35 14.24 -3.22
C ALA A 33 -38.79 15.49 -2.49
N ALA A 34 -37.89 15.33 -1.53
CA ALA A 34 -37.24 16.38 -0.79
C ALA A 34 -35.72 16.29 -1.05
N ASP A 35 -34.97 17.37 -0.85
CA ASP A 35 -33.50 17.37 -0.80
C ASP A 35 -32.94 16.63 0.45
N ALA A 36 -33.68 15.64 0.98
CA ALA A 36 -33.34 14.83 2.13
C ALA A 36 -32.49 13.60 1.70
N PRO A 37 -31.71 12.99 2.58
CA PRO A 37 -30.98 11.76 2.31
C PRO A 37 -31.91 10.70 1.70
N LYS A 38 -31.50 10.11 0.56
CA LYS A 38 -32.31 9.11 -0.17
C LYS A 38 -32.50 7.84 0.65
N VAL A 39 -31.47 7.45 1.43
CA VAL A 39 -31.49 6.24 2.28
C VAL A 39 -31.69 6.66 3.74
N THR A 40 -32.64 6.00 4.43
CA THR A 40 -32.99 6.25 5.82
C THR A 40 -32.50 5.11 6.73
N ASP A 41 -32.46 5.34 8.05
CA ASP A 41 -32.12 4.32 9.05
C ASP A 41 -33.02 3.08 8.95
N GLU A 42 -34.33 3.27 8.77
CA GLU A 42 -35.26 2.16 8.63
C GLU A 42 -35.04 1.34 7.35
N MET A 43 -34.60 1.99 6.24
CA MET A 43 -34.24 1.29 5.01
C MET A 43 -33.00 0.42 5.23
N ILE A 44 -32.00 0.91 5.94
CA ILE A 44 -30.80 0.13 6.31
C ILE A 44 -31.20 -1.06 7.22
N GLN A 45 -32.08 -0.85 8.19
CA GLN A 45 -32.56 -1.93 9.05
C GLN A 45 -33.22 -3.06 8.26
N GLN A 46 -34.04 -2.72 7.26
CA GLN A 46 -34.71 -3.71 6.40
C GLN A 46 -33.75 -4.37 5.43
N ALA A 47 -32.77 -3.64 4.89
CA ALA A 47 -31.71 -4.20 4.05
C ALA A 47 -30.85 -5.20 4.82
N GLY A 48 -30.62 -4.98 6.12
CA GLY A 48 -29.95 -5.92 7.00
C GLY A 48 -30.59 -7.30 7.03
N TRP A 49 -31.93 -7.36 6.92
CA TRP A 49 -32.65 -8.64 6.83
C TRP A 49 -32.32 -9.40 5.54
N ILE A 50 -32.13 -8.71 4.40
CA ILE A 50 -31.76 -9.31 3.12
C ILE A 50 -30.30 -9.77 3.15
N SER A 51 -29.39 -8.98 3.71
CA SER A 51 -27.95 -9.31 3.85
C SER A 51 -27.68 -10.35 4.94
N GLY A 52 -28.69 -10.66 5.80
CA GLY A 52 -28.54 -11.55 6.94
C GLY A 52 -27.68 -10.96 8.06
N THR A 53 -27.59 -9.63 8.16
CA THR A 53 -26.86 -8.91 9.22
C THR A 53 -27.82 -8.32 10.23
N THR A 54 -27.45 -8.38 11.53
CA THR A 54 -28.18 -7.70 12.61
C THR A 54 -27.41 -6.45 13.00
N LEU A 55 -28.03 -5.28 12.83
CA LEU A 55 -27.40 -3.98 13.07
C LEU A 55 -28.09 -3.27 14.24
N THR A 56 -27.30 -2.75 15.18
CA THR A 56 -27.81 -1.87 16.23
C THR A 56 -28.18 -0.49 15.68
N ASP A 57 -28.95 0.30 16.43
CA ASP A 57 -29.33 1.67 16.04
C ASP A 57 -28.09 2.55 15.82
N ASP A 58 -27.07 2.41 16.65
CA ASP A 58 -25.85 3.21 16.54
C ASP A 58 -24.99 2.79 15.34
N GLN A 59 -24.92 1.49 15.02
CA GLN A 59 -24.25 0.99 13.82
C GLN A 59 -24.94 1.52 12.56
N ARG A 60 -26.29 1.50 12.49
CA ARG A 60 -27.03 2.04 11.36
C ARG A 60 -26.80 3.54 11.18
N LYS A 61 -26.79 4.32 12.28
CA LYS A 61 -26.48 5.75 12.22
C LYS A 61 -25.08 6.02 11.66
N LEU A 62 -24.08 5.23 12.06
CA LEU A 62 -22.71 5.34 11.51
C LEU A 62 -22.65 5.02 10.01
N MET A 63 -23.46 4.09 9.52
CA MET A 63 -23.51 3.71 8.11
C MET A 63 -24.20 4.73 7.22
N LEU A 64 -25.12 5.53 7.75
CA LEU A 64 -26.11 6.30 6.98
C LEU A 64 -25.46 7.26 5.98
N GLU A 65 -24.43 7.99 6.38
CA GLU A 65 -23.71 8.90 5.50
C GLU A 65 -23.01 8.15 4.37
N GLY A 66 -22.27 7.07 4.69
CA GLY A 66 -21.55 6.26 3.72
C GLY A 66 -22.45 5.57 2.70
N ILE A 67 -23.62 5.06 3.13
CA ILE A 67 -24.60 4.46 2.21
C ILE A 67 -25.19 5.51 1.26
N ASN A 68 -25.52 6.69 1.75
CA ASN A 68 -25.98 7.79 0.90
C ASN A 68 -24.90 8.25 -0.08
N GLN A 69 -23.64 8.30 0.35
CA GLN A 69 -22.52 8.59 -0.55
C GLN A 69 -22.36 7.50 -1.62
N SER A 70 -22.49 6.23 -1.25
CA SER A 70 -22.44 5.10 -2.20
C SER A 70 -23.50 5.23 -3.29
N GLU A 71 -24.74 5.65 -2.95
CA GLU A 71 -25.78 5.92 -3.95
C GLU A 71 -25.38 7.02 -4.94
N VAL A 72 -24.80 8.11 -4.45
CA VAL A 72 -24.26 9.19 -5.31
C VAL A 72 -23.18 8.65 -6.24
N ASP A 73 -22.29 7.81 -5.75
CA ASP A 73 -21.21 7.24 -6.55
C ASP A 73 -21.73 6.22 -7.58
N TYR A 74 -22.71 5.40 -7.22
CA TYR A 74 -23.37 4.53 -8.19
C TYR A 74 -24.08 5.31 -9.30
N GLU A 75 -24.72 6.44 -9.00
CA GLU A 75 -25.32 7.31 -10.04
C GLU A 75 -24.25 7.81 -11.02
N LYS A 76 -23.07 8.24 -10.54
CA LYS A 76 -21.95 8.65 -11.40
C LYS A 76 -21.47 7.51 -12.30
N LEU A 77 -21.31 6.29 -11.74
CA LEU A 77 -20.87 5.12 -12.48
C LEU A 77 -21.94 4.63 -13.48
N ARG A 78 -23.22 4.70 -13.12
CA ARG A 78 -24.35 4.34 -14.00
C ARG A 78 -24.50 5.29 -15.18
N ALA A 79 -24.12 6.56 -15.03
CA ALA A 79 -24.17 7.56 -16.09
C ALA A 79 -23.22 7.25 -17.26
N ILE A 80 -22.20 6.41 -17.05
CA ILE A 80 -21.24 6.04 -18.08
C ILE A 80 -21.82 4.94 -18.96
N ALA A 81 -21.88 5.19 -20.27
CA ALA A 81 -22.31 4.20 -21.26
C ALA A 81 -21.30 3.04 -21.30
N LEU A 82 -21.78 1.83 -21.00
CA LEU A 82 -20.93 0.65 -20.88
C LEU A 82 -21.37 -0.43 -21.87
N SER A 83 -20.61 -0.62 -22.95
CA SER A 83 -20.87 -1.68 -23.93
C SER A 83 -20.71 -3.07 -23.32
N ASN A 84 -21.53 -4.05 -23.74
CA ASN A 84 -21.38 -5.45 -23.34
C ASN A 84 -20.02 -6.06 -23.73
N ALA A 85 -19.31 -5.48 -24.69
CA ALA A 85 -17.98 -5.91 -25.09
C ALA A 85 -16.86 -5.56 -24.09
N VAL A 86 -17.12 -4.72 -23.08
CA VAL A 86 -16.14 -4.39 -22.04
C VAL A 86 -16.19 -5.45 -20.94
N PRO A 87 -15.16 -6.32 -20.79
CA PRO A 87 -15.13 -7.32 -19.73
C PRO A 87 -14.77 -6.68 -18.38
N PRO A 88 -15.06 -7.35 -17.25
CA PRO A 88 -14.50 -6.94 -15.95
C PRO A 88 -12.97 -7.09 -15.91
N ALA A 89 -12.33 -6.31 -15.06
CA ALA A 89 -10.85 -6.27 -14.93
C ALA A 89 -10.26 -7.48 -14.16
N PHE A 90 -10.99 -8.56 -14.04
CA PHE A 90 -10.51 -9.83 -13.50
C PHE A 90 -10.82 -10.97 -14.48
N THR A 91 -10.01 -12.03 -14.44
CA THR A 91 -10.13 -13.16 -15.37
C THR A 91 -10.42 -14.44 -14.59
N PHE A 92 -11.36 -15.24 -15.08
CA PHE A 92 -11.56 -16.60 -14.58
C PHE A 92 -10.36 -17.46 -14.95
N ALA A 93 -9.64 -17.96 -13.94
CA ALA A 93 -8.54 -18.91 -14.11
C ALA A 93 -9.07 -20.34 -13.87
N PRO A 94 -9.27 -21.17 -14.90
CA PRO A 94 -9.88 -22.50 -14.73
C PRO A 94 -8.96 -23.52 -14.06
N ARG A 95 -7.69 -23.18 -13.85
CA ARG A 95 -6.71 -24.03 -13.16
C ARG A 95 -6.40 -23.46 -11.78
N VAL A 96 -6.78 -24.17 -10.74
CA VAL A 96 -6.41 -23.88 -9.36
C VAL A 96 -5.34 -24.91 -8.95
N GLY A 97 -4.15 -24.43 -8.54
CA GLY A 97 -3.10 -25.30 -8.00
C GLY A 97 -2.39 -26.20 -9.01
N GLY A 98 -2.32 -25.84 -10.28
CA GLY A 98 -1.57 -26.59 -11.31
C GLY A 98 -0.11 -26.16 -11.42
N LYS A 99 0.78 -27.11 -11.70
CA LYS A 99 2.15 -26.77 -12.12
C LYS A 99 2.07 -26.01 -13.45
N VAL A 100 2.33 -24.70 -13.42
CA VAL A 100 2.53 -23.92 -14.64
C VAL A 100 3.84 -24.43 -15.29
N PRO A 101 3.88 -24.70 -16.62
CA PRO A 101 5.13 -25.02 -17.29
C PRO A 101 6.11 -23.87 -17.04
N ARG A 102 7.23 -24.14 -16.40
CA ARG A 102 8.28 -23.16 -16.15
C ARG A 102 8.78 -22.61 -17.48
N SER A 103 8.43 -21.39 -17.81
CA SER A 103 9.23 -20.61 -18.75
C SER A 103 10.54 -20.29 -18.03
N ALA A 104 11.60 -20.96 -18.43
CA ALA A 104 12.94 -20.71 -17.93
C ALA A 104 13.47 -19.42 -18.58
N ALA A 105 13.04 -18.27 -18.10
CA ALA A 105 13.81 -17.06 -18.33
C ALA A 105 15.11 -17.17 -17.49
N PRO A 106 16.29 -17.00 -18.08
CA PRO A 106 17.53 -17.08 -17.32
C PRO A 106 17.53 -15.95 -16.29
N ARG A 107 17.57 -16.34 -14.99
CA ARG A 107 17.90 -15.41 -13.91
C ARG A 107 19.33 -14.91 -14.16
N ARG A 108 19.50 -13.72 -14.71
CA ARG A 108 20.76 -13.00 -14.53
C ARG A 108 20.84 -12.69 -13.03
N ARG A 109 21.70 -13.40 -12.32
CA ARG A 109 22.11 -12.96 -10.99
C ARG A 109 22.87 -11.65 -11.21
N SER A 110 22.35 -10.53 -10.70
CA SER A 110 23.13 -9.32 -10.58
C SER A 110 24.39 -9.66 -9.79
N ALA A 111 25.55 -9.42 -10.39
CA ALA A 111 26.76 -9.35 -9.60
C ALA A 111 26.53 -8.23 -8.57
N PRO A 112 26.95 -8.41 -7.31
CA PRO A 112 26.89 -7.32 -6.34
C PRO A 112 27.48 -6.09 -7.03
N THR A 113 26.74 -4.97 -7.04
CA THR A 113 27.29 -3.68 -7.45
C THR A 113 28.36 -3.38 -6.40
N ALA A 114 29.58 -3.87 -6.64
CA ALA A 114 30.73 -3.58 -5.81
C ALA A 114 30.95 -2.09 -5.94
N GLY A 115 30.39 -1.33 -5.00
CA GLY A 115 30.70 0.09 -4.85
C GLY A 115 32.22 0.20 -4.81
N LYS A 116 32.79 1.05 -5.66
CA LYS A 116 34.23 1.21 -5.79
C LYS A 116 34.92 1.57 -4.45
N HIS A 117 34.17 2.00 -3.45
CA HIS A 117 34.65 2.32 -2.11
C HIS A 117 33.71 1.76 -1.03
N VAL A 118 34.13 0.68 -0.37
CA VAL A 118 33.47 0.23 0.86
C VAL A 118 34.01 1.07 2.00
N LEU A 119 33.12 1.85 2.60
CA LEU A 119 33.47 2.64 3.77
C LEU A 119 33.84 1.71 4.95
N PRO A 120 34.80 2.09 5.82
CA PRO A 120 35.05 1.36 7.05
C PRO A 120 33.80 1.36 7.94
N LEU A 121 33.76 0.41 8.89
CA LEU A 121 32.71 0.42 9.91
C LEU A 121 32.84 1.71 10.73
N GLY A 122 31.72 2.42 10.84
CA GLY A 122 31.61 3.58 11.72
C GLY A 122 31.13 3.20 13.13
N SER A 123 30.48 4.13 13.79
CA SER A 123 29.78 3.89 15.07
C SER A 123 28.67 2.85 14.94
N LYS A 124 28.16 2.35 16.07
CA LYS A 124 26.98 1.47 16.08
C LYS A 124 25.80 2.10 15.33
N ASP A 125 25.60 3.42 15.43
CA ASP A 125 24.56 4.13 14.71
C ASP A 125 24.84 4.20 13.19
N ASP A 126 26.09 4.38 12.78
CA ASP A 126 26.43 4.35 11.35
C ASP A 126 26.14 2.98 10.73
N VAL A 127 26.41 1.90 11.47
CA VAL A 127 26.06 0.54 11.04
C VAL A 127 24.53 0.35 11.00
N ALA A 128 23.82 0.83 12.00
CA ALA A 128 22.36 0.69 12.09
C ALA A 128 21.61 1.39 10.94
N PHE A 129 22.13 2.53 10.49
CA PHE A 129 21.55 3.31 9.38
C PHE A 129 22.22 3.04 8.02
N ALA A 130 23.16 2.12 7.93
CA ALA A 130 23.80 1.79 6.67
C ALA A 130 22.78 1.20 5.67
N PRO A 131 22.85 1.55 4.37
CA PRO A 131 22.02 0.94 3.36
C PRO A 131 22.33 -0.56 3.21
N VAL A 132 21.36 -1.33 2.73
CA VAL A 132 21.49 -2.79 2.51
C VAL A 132 22.71 -3.10 1.62
N THR A 133 22.94 -2.27 0.61
CA THR A 133 24.12 -2.37 -0.27
C THR A 133 25.43 -2.37 0.51
N MET A 134 25.54 -1.52 1.52
CA MET A 134 26.74 -1.44 2.37
C MET A 134 26.80 -2.59 3.39
N LEU A 135 25.68 -2.89 4.06
CA LEU A 135 25.57 -4.02 4.99
C LEU A 135 25.98 -5.32 4.31
N SER A 136 25.49 -5.55 3.10
CA SER A 136 25.82 -6.70 2.27
C SER A 136 27.34 -6.82 2.03
N GLU A 137 27.98 -5.72 1.69
CA GLU A 137 29.41 -5.71 1.40
C GLU A 137 30.28 -5.90 2.67
N TRP A 138 29.87 -5.32 3.81
CA TRP A 138 30.53 -5.56 5.08
C TRP A 138 30.42 -7.04 5.53
N LEU A 139 29.24 -7.65 5.39
CA LEU A 139 29.05 -9.08 5.67
C LEU A 139 29.89 -9.96 4.74
N ARG A 140 29.88 -9.68 3.45
CA ARG A 140 30.68 -10.42 2.45
C ARG A 140 32.17 -10.35 2.72
N ARG A 141 32.68 -9.19 3.15
CA ARG A 141 34.09 -8.96 3.53
C ARG A 141 34.41 -9.38 4.95
N LYS A 142 33.43 -9.89 5.70
CA LYS A 142 33.61 -10.29 7.12
C LYS A 142 34.07 -9.14 8.02
N MET A 143 33.71 -7.89 7.67
CA MET A 143 33.97 -6.72 8.52
C MET A 143 33.03 -6.67 9.72
N ILE A 144 31.82 -7.24 9.59
CA ILE A 144 30.84 -7.52 10.63
C ILE A 144 30.23 -8.89 10.35
N SER A 145 29.88 -9.64 11.38
CA SER A 145 29.13 -10.89 11.25
C SER A 145 27.63 -10.60 11.21
N SER A 146 26.85 -11.52 10.61
CA SER A 146 25.40 -11.47 10.65
C SER A 146 24.86 -11.54 12.08
N THR A 147 25.53 -12.33 12.95
CA THR A 147 25.19 -12.44 14.37
C THR A 147 25.38 -11.10 15.10
N GLU A 148 26.49 -10.39 14.88
CA GLU A 148 26.73 -9.06 15.48
C GLU A 148 25.71 -8.04 14.98
N LEU A 149 25.43 -8.01 13.67
CA LEU A 149 24.45 -7.11 13.08
C LEU A 149 23.04 -7.40 13.61
N THR A 150 22.67 -8.68 13.74
CA THR A 150 21.37 -9.08 14.29
C THR A 150 21.21 -8.65 15.75
N LYS A 151 22.26 -8.84 16.58
CA LYS A 151 22.26 -8.39 17.97
C LYS A 151 22.11 -6.86 18.07
N LEU A 152 22.83 -6.11 17.23
CA LEU A 152 22.74 -4.65 17.19
C LEU A 152 21.31 -4.19 16.91
N TYR A 153 20.61 -4.79 15.96
CA TYR A 153 19.21 -4.42 15.66
C TYR A 153 18.23 -4.86 16.75
N LEU A 154 18.42 -6.03 17.36
CA LEU A 154 17.59 -6.47 18.50
C LEU A 154 17.75 -5.53 19.70
N GLU A 155 18.99 -5.13 20.06
CA GLU A 155 19.25 -4.14 21.11
C GLU A 155 18.58 -2.78 20.81
N ARG A 156 18.60 -2.36 19.53
CA ARG A 156 17.93 -1.10 19.14
C ARG A 156 16.42 -1.20 19.22
N ILE A 157 15.82 -2.32 18.81
CA ILE A 157 14.37 -2.55 18.93
C ILE A 157 13.99 -2.53 20.41
N GLU A 158 14.70 -3.26 21.28
CA GLU A 158 14.42 -3.30 22.72
C GLU A 158 14.42 -1.90 23.34
N ARG A 159 15.35 -1.03 22.93
CA ARG A 159 15.46 0.34 23.43
C ARG A 159 14.41 1.29 22.86
N LEU A 160 14.04 1.16 21.58
CA LEU A 160 13.24 2.16 20.86
C LEU A 160 11.77 1.79 20.73
N ASP A 161 11.43 0.49 20.68
CA ASP A 161 10.05 0.04 20.46
C ASP A 161 9.07 0.44 21.58
N PRO A 162 9.47 0.58 22.85
CA PRO A 162 8.59 1.16 23.86
C PRO A 162 8.07 2.58 23.55
N LYS A 163 8.79 3.33 22.68
CA LYS A 163 8.37 4.64 22.18
C LYS A 163 7.65 4.54 20.84
N LEU A 164 7.98 3.53 20.02
CA LEU A 164 7.51 3.42 18.62
C LEU A 164 6.23 2.59 18.47
N HIS A 165 6.03 1.59 19.31
CA HIS A 165 4.94 0.60 19.17
C HIS A 165 4.90 -0.04 17.76
N ALA A 166 6.09 -0.34 17.21
CA ALA A 166 6.27 -0.77 15.83
C ALA A 166 6.45 -2.28 15.67
N VAL A 167 6.54 -3.04 16.78
CA VAL A 167 6.73 -4.49 16.80
C VAL A 167 5.53 -5.20 17.42
N ILE A 168 4.99 -6.21 16.73
CA ILE A 168 3.96 -7.11 17.27
C ILE A 168 4.60 -8.36 17.88
N THR A 169 5.58 -8.96 17.18
CA THR A 169 6.26 -10.18 17.65
C THR A 169 7.74 -10.12 17.27
N LEU A 170 8.63 -10.23 18.24
CA LEU A 170 10.05 -10.46 18.00
C LEU A 170 10.30 -11.95 17.73
N THR A 171 11.36 -12.25 16.95
CA THR A 171 11.76 -13.62 16.62
C THR A 171 13.25 -13.86 16.93
N PRO A 172 13.74 -13.56 18.16
CA PRO A 172 15.17 -13.48 18.46
C PRO A 172 15.87 -14.84 18.32
N GLU A 173 15.28 -15.95 18.77
CA GLU A 173 15.87 -17.28 18.68
C GLU A 173 16.06 -17.69 17.21
N ARG A 174 15.01 -17.53 16.39
CA ARG A 174 15.07 -17.77 14.94
C ARG A 174 16.12 -16.88 14.28
N ALA A 175 16.12 -15.60 14.63
CA ALA A 175 17.03 -14.61 14.05
C ALA A 175 18.49 -14.94 14.32
N LEU A 176 18.85 -15.23 15.58
CA LEU A 176 20.21 -15.59 15.96
C LEU A 176 20.66 -16.92 15.36
N ALA A 177 19.79 -17.91 15.31
CA ALA A 177 20.08 -19.20 14.65
C ALA A 177 20.35 -19.03 13.15
N ARG A 178 19.53 -18.22 12.46
CA ARG A 178 19.70 -17.92 11.02
C ARG A 178 20.94 -17.07 10.76
N ALA A 179 21.23 -16.11 11.62
CA ALA A 179 22.43 -15.29 11.52
C ALA A 179 23.70 -16.11 11.69
N ALA A 180 23.75 -17.01 12.69
CA ALA A 180 24.88 -17.92 12.90
C ALA A 180 25.06 -18.89 11.70
N ALA A 181 23.97 -19.36 11.10
CA ALA A 181 24.03 -20.18 9.89
C ALA A 181 24.59 -19.38 8.70
N ALA A 182 24.19 -18.13 8.53
CA ALA A 182 24.74 -17.24 7.50
C ALA A 182 26.24 -17.01 7.71
N ASP A 183 26.68 -16.72 8.95
CA ASP A 183 28.10 -16.57 9.29
C ASP A 183 28.91 -17.83 8.94
N ALA A 184 28.40 -19.01 9.28
CA ALA A 184 29.05 -20.28 8.96
C ALA A 184 29.14 -20.54 7.44
N GLU A 185 28.15 -20.12 6.66
CA GLU A 185 28.18 -20.22 5.19
C GLU A 185 29.17 -19.23 4.57
N ILE A 186 29.16 -17.97 5.02
CA ILE A 186 30.09 -16.93 4.57
C ILE A 186 31.54 -17.32 4.92
N ALA A 187 31.78 -17.89 6.10
CA ALA A 187 33.11 -18.36 6.51
C ALA A 187 33.65 -19.44 5.55
N LYS A 188 32.76 -20.31 5.03
CA LYS A 188 33.09 -21.37 4.05
C LYS A 188 33.10 -20.86 2.59
N GLY A 189 33.02 -19.54 2.36
CA GLY A 189 32.99 -18.95 1.02
C GLY A 189 31.67 -19.11 0.27
N ARG A 190 30.60 -19.57 0.92
CA ARG A 190 29.25 -19.68 0.33
C ARG A 190 28.51 -18.39 0.52
N TRP A 191 28.34 -17.63 -0.54
CA TRP A 191 27.60 -16.37 -0.58
C TRP A 191 26.32 -16.56 -1.39
N ARG A 192 25.14 -16.29 -0.77
CA ARG A 192 23.83 -16.49 -1.41
C ARG A 192 23.39 -15.27 -2.24
N GLY A 193 23.93 -14.09 -1.98
CA GLY A 193 23.58 -12.83 -2.64
C GLY A 193 23.49 -11.67 -1.67
N SER A 194 23.04 -10.51 -2.15
CA SER A 194 23.10 -9.24 -1.43
C SER A 194 22.29 -9.19 -0.11
N LEU A 195 21.35 -10.10 0.10
CA LEU A 195 20.55 -10.15 1.33
C LEU A 195 21.07 -11.18 2.35
N HIS A 196 22.16 -11.91 2.03
CA HIS A 196 22.69 -12.97 2.88
C HIS A 196 23.17 -12.43 4.21
N GLY A 197 22.50 -12.82 5.30
CA GLY A 197 22.80 -12.39 6.66
C GLY A 197 22.24 -11.02 7.06
N VAL A 198 21.45 -10.35 6.18
CA VAL A 198 20.87 -9.04 6.47
C VAL A 198 19.56 -9.18 7.26
N PRO A 199 19.43 -8.57 8.45
CA PRO A 199 18.22 -8.61 9.25
C PRO A 199 17.10 -7.72 8.67
N TYR A 200 15.84 -8.24 8.71
CA TYR A 200 14.67 -7.54 8.20
C TYR A 200 13.42 -7.71 9.07
N GLY A 201 12.43 -6.82 8.87
CA GLY A 201 11.10 -6.90 9.44
C GLY A 201 10.04 -7.33 8.42
N ALA A 202 9.06 -8.12 8.83
CA ALA A 202 7.93 -8.51 8.00
C ALA A 202 6.62 -7.99 8.60
N LYS A 203 5.83 -7.24 7.81
CA LYS A 203 4.50 -6.78 8.22
C LYS A 203 3.65 -7.94 8.75
N ASP A 204 2.97 -7.74 9.87
CA ASP A 204 2.30 -8.83 10.60
C ASP A 204 1.00 -9.35 9.97
N LEU A 205 0.82 -9.10 8.71
CA LEU A 205 -0.17 -9.79 7.87
C LEU A 205 0.47 -10.88 6.97
N LEU A 206 1.80 -11.01 7.00
CA LEU A 206 2.55 -12.05 6.31
C LEU A 206 2.75 -13.24 7.26
N ALA A 207 2.21 -14.38 6.92
CA ALA A 207 2.29 -15.58 7.74
C ALA A 207 3.74 -16.07 7.90
N VAL A 208 4.08 -16.52 9.11
CA VAL A 208 5.33 -17.21 9.44
C VAL A 208 5.00 -18.37 10.36
N ALA A 209 5.14 -19.59 9.89
CA ALA A 209 4.81 -20.79 10.65
C ALA A 209 5.51 -20.81 12.03
N GLY A 210 4.74 -21.13 13.05
CA GLY A 210 5.21 -21.15 14.45
C GLY A 210 5.21 -19.79 15.15
N TYR A 211 4.85 -18.69 14.46
CA TYR A 211 4.73 -17.35 15.04
C TYR A 211 3.32 -16.81 14.86
N ARG A 212 2.91 -15.94 15.79
CA ARG A 212 1.62 -15.24 15.66
C ARG A 212 1.62 -14.41 14.38
N THR A 213 0.46 -14.39 13.74
CA THR A 213 0.16 -13.52 12.58
C THR A 213 -1.20 -12.88 12.84
N THR A 214 -1.17 -11.71 13.46
CA THR A 214 -2.33 -11.13 14.15
C THR A 214 -3.15 -10.18 13.28
N TRP A 215 -2.63 -9.83 12.11
CA TRP A 215 -3.21 -8.81 11.23
C TRP A 215 -3.46 -7.46 11.94
N GLY A 216 -2.79 -7.23 13.07
CA GLY A 216 -2.94 -6.04 13.92
C GLY A 216 -4.27 -5.92 14.65
N ALA A 217 -5.17 -6.90 14.54
CA ALA A 217 -6.55 -6.81 14.98
C ALA A 217 -6.84 -7.71 16.18
N VAL A 218 -7.63 -7.20 17.14
CA VAL A 218 -8.02 -7.92 18.37
C VAL A 218 -8.59 -9.32 18.09
N PRO A 219 -9.48 -9.53 17.09
CA PRO A 219 -10.04 -10.85 16.81
C PRO A 219 -9.00 -11.93 16.45
N PHE A 220 -7.80 -11.53 16.04
CA PHE A 220 -6.73 -12.40 15.57
C PHE A 220 -5.44 -12.30 16.39
N LYS A 221 -5.46 -11.63 17.55
CA LYS A 221 -4.26 -11.34 18.36
C LYS A 221 -3.45 -12.57 18.77
N ASP A 222 -4.09 -13.73 18.86
CA ASP A 222 -3.47 -15.00 19.26
C ASP A 222 -3.37 -16.00 18.08
N GLN A 223 -3.69 -15.58 16.85
CA GLN A 223 -3.70 -16.43 15.67
C GLN A 223 -2.29 -16.90 15.32
N VAL A 224 -2.13 -18.22 15.14
CA VAL A 224 -0.95 -18.87 14.57
C VAL A 224 -1.39 -19.61 13.31
N LEU A 225 -0.71 -19.37 12.19
CA LEU A 225 -0.98 -20.02 10.91
C LEU A 225 0.11 -21.07 10.62
N ASP A 226 -0.28 -22.25 10.14
CA ASP A 226 0.64 -23.34 9.80
C ASP A 226 1.27 -23.19 8.40
N GLU A 227 1.39 -21.95 7.94
CA GLU A 227 2.00 -21.62 6.66
C GLU A 227 3.03 -20.50 6.81
N THR A 228 3.91 -20.40 5.81
CA THR A 228 4.83 -19.26 5.67
C THR A 228 4.58 -18.56 4.34
N ALA A 229 4.47 -17.23 4.38
CA ALA A 229 4.25 -16.43 3.20
C ALA A 229 5.39 -16.59 2.17
N SER A 230 5.04 -16.70 0.90
CA SER A 230 5.99 -16.87 -0.22
C SER A 230 7.14 -15.87 -0.17
N VAL A 231 6.86 -14.61 0.16
CA VAL A 231 7.89 -13.56 0.29
C VAL A 231 8.90 -13.88 1.39
N VAL A 232 8.46 -14.44 2.52
CA VAL A 232 9.34 -14.84 3.63
C VAL A 232 10.17 -16.06 3.23
N GLU A 233 9.57 -17.05 2.57
CA GLU A 233 10.30 -18.22 2.05
C GLU A 233 11.40 -17.83 1.06
N LYS A 234 11.11 -16.89 0.15
CA LYS A 234 12.09 -16.36 -0.82
C LYS A 234 13.22 -15.61 -0.13
N LEU A 235 12.93 -14.83 0.90
CA LEU A 235 13.92 -14.13 1.71
C LEU A 235 14.78 -15.10 2.55
N ASP A 236 14.17 -16.14 3.12
CA ASP A 236 14.90 -17.22 3.79
C ASP A 236 15.86 -17.95 2.83
N ALA A 237 15.41 -18.20 1.59
CA ALA A 237 16.25 -18.79 0.55
C ALA A 237 17.41 -17.87 0.14
N ALA A 238 17.20 -16.55 0.14
CA ALA A 238 18.24 -15.55 -0.08
C ALA A 238 19.20 -15.40 1.11
N GLY A 239 18.88 -16.00 2.26
CA GLY A 239 19.67 -15.95 3.49
C GLY A 239 19.43 -14.73 4.35
N ALA A 240 18.37 -13.95 4.11
CA ALA A 240 17.97 -12.84 4.96
C ALA A 240 17.47 -13.33 6.33
N VAL A 241 17.56 -12.49 7.36
CA VAL A 241 17.29 -12.85 8.75
C VAL A 241 16.05 -12.12 9.24
N LEU A 242 14.92 -12.83 9.39
CA LEU A 242 13.70 -12.26 9.99
C LEU A 242 13.92 -12.02 11.48
N ILE A 243 13.78 -10.75 11.94
CA ILE A 243 13.96 -10.41 13.35
C ILE A 243 12.67 -9.95 14.04
N ALA A 244 11.68 -9.48 13.27
CA ALA A 244 10.42 -8.99 13.83
C ALA A 244 9.26 -9.13 12.85
N LYS A 245 8.06 -9.42 13.40
CA LYS A 245 6.77 -9.17 12.78
C LYS A 245 6.36 -7.75 13.17
N THR A 246 6.25 -6.86 12.18
CA THR A 246 6.11 -5.43 12.39
C THR A 246 4.65 -5.00 12.47
N ALA A 247 4.36 -3.94 13.22
CA ALA A 247 3.02 -3.43 13.41
C ALA A 247 2.32 -3.11 12.08
N VAL A 248 1.06 -3.49 12.03
CA VAL A 248 0.12 -3.23 10.94
C VAL A 248 -1.15 -2.65 11.55
N GLY A 249 -1.66 -1.55 11.02
CA GLY A 249 -2.98 -1.07 11.44
C GLY A 249 -4.05 -2.15 11.23
N GLU A 250 -5.04 -2.22 12.12
CA GLU A 250 -6.02 -3.31 12.14
C GLU A 250 -6.54 -3.65 10.74
N LEU A 251 -6.36 -4.92 10.35
CA LEU A 251 -6.75 -5.45 9.02
C LEU A 251 -6.28 -4.57 7.85
N ALA A 252 -5.04 -4.06 7.96
CA ALA A 252 -4.39 -3.19 6.98
C ALA A 252 -5.02 -1.78 6.81
N TRP A 253 -5.50 -1.17 7.90
CA TRP A 253 -6.00 0.21 7.94
C TRP A 253 -5.21 1.10 8.91
N GLY A 254 -4.59 2.18 8.41
CA GLY A 254 -3.89 3.17 9.24
C GLY A 254 -2.74 2.58 10.07
N ASP A 255 -2.45 3.18 11.21
CA ASP A 255 -1.30 2.86 12.08
C ASP A 255 -1.69 2.43 13.49
N VAL A 256 -2.99 2.31 13.77
CA VAL A 256 -3.52 1.85 15.07
C VAL A 256 -3.79 0.35 15.00
N TRP A 257 -3.21 -0.40 15.95
CA TRP A 257 -3.39 -1.82 16.14
C TRP A 257 -3.73 -2.11 17.60
N PHE A 258 -4.03 -3.35 18.00
CA PHE A 258 -4.43 -3.66 19.39
C PHE A 258 -3.36 -3.29 20.45
N GLY A 259 -2.11 -3.07 20.08
CA GLY A 259 -1.03 -2.57 20.96
C GLY A 259 -0.88 -1.05 20.98
N GLY A 260 -1.77 -0.31 20.32
CA GLY A 260 -1.75 1.14 20.27
C GLY A 260 -1.36 1.71 18.90
N MET A 261 -1.02 3.00 18.87
CA MET A 261 -0.60 3.68 17.65
C MET A 261 0.89 3.49 17.40
N CYS A 262 1.26 2.97 16.21
CA CYS A 262 2.65 2.97 15.75
C CYS A 262 3.11 4.40 15.46
N ARG A 263 4.26 4.80 16.00
CA ARG A 263 4.73 6.19 16.02
C ARG A 263 5.68 6.50 14.87
N ASN A 264 5.64 7.78 14.47
CA ASN A 264 6.60 8.37 13.54
C ASN A 264 7.93 8.66 14.25
N PRO A 265 9.07 8.07 13.84
CA PRO A 265 10.36 8.33 14.47
C PRO A 265 10.83 9.79 14.41
N TRP A 266 10.33 10.58 13.46
CA TRP A 266 10.66 12.00 13.34
C TRP A 266 9.85 12.88 14.30
N LYS A 267 8.68 12.41 14.71
CA LYS A 267 7.78 13.13 15.61
C LYS A 267 6.90 12.14 16.39
N LEU A 268 7.32 11.79 17.60
CA LEU A 268 6.72 10.71 18.39
C LEU A 268 5.27 10.95 18.86
N ASP A 269 4.77 12.18 18.80
CA ASP A 269 3.38 12.50 19.06
C ASP A 269 2.46 12.25 17.86
N GLN A 270 3.04 11.95 16.70
CA GLN A 270 2.32 11.58 15.48
C GLN A 270 2.42 10.08 15.18
N GLY A 271 1.40 9.55 14.52
CA GLY A 271 1.44 8.20 13.97
C GLY A 271 2.34 8.10 12.74
N SER A 272 2.82 6.88 12.48
CA SER A 272 3.67 6.56 11.32
C SER A 272 2.91 6.57 10.00
N SER A 273 1.59 6.77 10.02
CA SER A 273 0.72 6.35 8.93
C SER A 273 0.81 4.83 8.68
N GLY A 274 0.06 4.31 7.69
CA GLY A 274 0.00 2.87 7.49
C GLY A 274 -0.59 2.48 6.12
N SER A 275 -0.88 1.21 6.01
CA SER A 275 -0.92 0.18 7.06
C SER A 275 0.39 -0.58 7.30
N SER A 276 1.46 -0.38 6.49
CA SER A 276 2.80 -0.93 6.77
C SER A 276 3.53 -0.08 7.84
N ALA A 277 2.84 0.20 8.94
CA ALA A 277 3.21 1.15 9.98
C ALA A 277 4.56 0.83 10.63
N GLY A 278 4.69 -0.33 11.24
CA GLY A 278 5.94 -0.77 11.88
C GLY A 278 7.07 -1.03 10.88
N SER A 279 6.75 -1.46 9.65
CA SER A 279 7.77 -1.65 8.61
C SER A 279 8.48 -0.33 8.28
N ALA A 280 7.73 0.75 8.10
CA ALA A 280 8.32 2.07 7.82
C ALA A 280 8.98 2.67 9.07
N SER A 281 8.33 2.59 10.23
CA SER A 281 8.86 3.13 11.49
C SER A 281 10.20 2.50 11.89
N LEU A 282 10.31 1.16 11.89
CA LEU A 282 11.56 0.46 12.23
C LEU A 282 12.67 0.72 11.21
N THR A 283 12.35 0.79 9.92
CA THR A 283 13.33 1.14 8.89
C THR A 283 13.87 2.55 9.08
N SER A 284 12.99 3.52 9.36
CA SER A 284 13.33 4.90 9.65
C SER A 284 14.17 5.06 10.91
N ALA A 285 13.86 4.30 11.97
CA ALA A 285 14.58 4.32 13.24
C ALA A 285 15.93 3.56 13.22
N GLY A 286 16.32 2.96 12.08
CA GLY A 286 17.52 2.14 11.98
C GLY A 286 17.47 0.87 12.84
N CYS A 287 16.30 0.26 12.96
CA CYS A 287 16.08 -0.98 13.72
C CYS A 287 16.09 -2.25 12.86
N VAL A 288 16.12 -2.10 11.54
CA VAL A 288 16.21 -3.18 10.56
C VAL A 288 17.00 -2.71 9.34
N GLY A 289 17.59 -3.63 8.59
CA GLY A 289 18.22 -3.34 7.30
C GLY A 289 17.19 -2.89 6.26
N PHE A 290 16.06 -3.60 6.19
CA PHE A 290 14.88 -3.31 5.37
C PHE A 290 13.64 -3.95 6.01
N ALA A 291 12.46 -3.67 5.47
CA ALA A 291 11.23 -4.35 5.85
C ALA A 291 10.38 -4.69 4.63
N ILE A 292 9.44 -5.63 4.81
CA ILE A 292 8.41 -5.93 3.82
C ILE A 292 7.09 -5.33 4.28
N GLY A 293 6.47 -4.58 3.37
CA GLY A 293 5.13 -4.03 3.51
C GLY A 293 4.16 -4.60 2.48
N THR A 294 2.92 -4.15 2.55
CA THR A 294 1.89 -4.43 1.55
C THR A 294 1.10 -3.16 1.25
N GLU A 295 0.57 -3.09 0.06
CA GLU A 295 -0.30 -1.99 -0.34
C GLU A 295 -1.49 -2.47 -1.15
N THR A 296 -2.66 -2.02 -0.71
CA THR A 296 -3.93 -2.09 -1.45
C THR A 296 -4.23 -0.70 -2.02
N TRP A 297 -4.14 0.33 -1.16
CA TRP A 297 -4.27 1.74 -1.49
C TRP A 297 -3.42 2.56 -0.50
N GLY A 298 -2.22 2.95 -0.89
CA GLY A 298 -1.33 3.83 -0.12
C GLY A 298 -0.51 3.18 1.00
N SER A 299 -0.67 1.89 1.28
CA SER A 299 -0.12 1.26 2.49
C SER A 299 1.39 0.98 2.48
N ILE A 300 2.11 1.27 1.40
CA ILE A 300 3.58 1.39 1.32
C ILE A 300 3.96 2.86 1.15
N VAL A 301 3.31 3.56 0.21
CA VAL A 301 3.61 4.96 -0.12
C VAL A 301 3.40 5.86 1.09
N SER A 302 2.26 5.77 1.76
CA SER A 302 1.89 6.66 2.85
C SER A 302 2.81 6.55 4.09
N PRO A 303 3.05 5.36 4.67
CA PRO A 303 3.98 5.24 5.80
C PRO A 303 5.43 5.53 5.41
N SER A 304 5.86 5.21 4.18
CA SER A 304 7.21 5.57 3.72
C SER A 304 7.38 7.09 3.64
N THR A 305 6.38 7.82 3.14
CA THR A 305 6.34 9.29 3.16
C THR A 305 6.45 9.82 4.59
N ARG A 306 5.58 9.35 5.49
CA ARG A 306 5.49 9.85 6.86
C ARG A 306 6.77 9.59 7.66
N CYS A 307 7.41 8.45 7.42
CA CYS A 307 8.63 8.04 8.13
C CYS A 307 9.93 8.42 7.40
N GLY A 308 9.88 9.04 6.22
CA GLY A 308 11.06 9.50 5.49
C GLY A 308 11.96 8.36 5.00
N VAL A 309 11.35 7.27 4.53
CA VAL A 309 12.04 6.11 3.95
C VAL A 309 11.62 5.88 2.51
N THR A 310 12.31 5.00 1.83
CA THR A 310 11.99 4.60 0.45
C THR A 310 11.08 3.39 0.44
N GLY A 311 9.98 3.43 -0.31
CA GLY A 311 9.09 2.31 -0.52
C GLY A 311 8.94 1.96 -2.00
N LEU A 312 8.99 0.68 -2.34
CA LEU A 312 8.59 0.18 -3.64
C LEU A 312 7.26 -0.56 -3.52
N ARG A 313 6.24 -0.06 -4.18
CA ARG A 313 5.04 -0.82 -4.53
C ARG A 313 5.24 -1.40 -5.93
N PRO A 314 5.50 -2.71 -6.06
CA PRO A 314 5.73 -3.29 -7.37
C PRO A 314 4.48 -3.31 -8.26
N THR A 315 4.68 -3.51 -9.56
CA THR A 315 3.60 -3.86 -10.48
C THR A 315 2.78 -5.03 -9.93
N PHE A 316 1.45 -4.95 -10.03
CA PHE A 316 0.53 -6.01 -9.57
C PHE A 316 0.91 -7.38 -10.16
N GLY A 317 0.97 -8.38 -9.31
CA GLY A 317 1.33 -9.76 -9.69
C GLY A 317 2.83 -10.03 -9.83
N ARG A 318 3.72 -9.04 -9.62
CA ARG A 318 5.18 -9.28 -9.64
C ARG A 318 5.69 -10.03 -8.42
N VAL A 319 5.05 -9.88 -7.27
CA VAL A 319 5.36 -10.59 -6.02
C VAL A 319 4.15 -11.40 -5.60
N SER A 320 4.35 -12.68 -5.28
CA SER A 320 3.30 -13.56 -4.78
C SER A 320 2.75 -13.07 -3.44
N ARG A 321 1.43 -13.16 -3.29
CA ARG A 321 0.68 -12.84 -2.06
C ARG A 321 0.29 -14.09 -1.27
N SER A 322 0.77 -15.27 -1.69
CA SER A 322 0.52 -16.52 -0.95
C SER A 322 1.02 -16.41 0.49
N GLY A 323 0.16 -16.73 1.46
CA GLY A 323 0.42 -16.58 2.89
C GLY A 323 0.37 -15.13 3.41
N ALA A 324 -0.10 -14.18 2.61
CA ALA A 324 -0.47 -12.84 3.06
C ALA A 324 -1.98 -12.75 3.31
N MET A 325 -2.39 -12.01 4.35
CA MET A 325 -3.80 -11.66 4.55
C MET A 325 -4.33 -10.94 3.30
N ALA A 326 -5.41 -11.43 2.74
CA ALA A 326 -6.11 -10.75 1.66
C ALA A 326 -6.99 -9.64 2.21
N LEU A 327 -6.86 -8.44 1.65
CA LEU A 327 -7.78 -7.34 1.83
C LEU A 327 -8.58 -7.10 0.54
N SER A 328 -7.88 -7.10 -0.60
CA SER A 328 -8.48 -7.01 -1.93
C SER A 328 -7.70 -7.90 -2.90
N TRP A 329 -8.35 -8.93 -3.42
CA TRP A 329 -7.70 -9.87 -4.35
C TRP A 329 -7.22 -9.23 -5.63
N THR A 330 -7.83 -8.11 -6.04
CA THR A 330 -7.50 -7.44 -7.30
C THR A 330 -6.63 -6.20 -7.13
N MET A 331 -6.29 -5.80 -5.87
CA MET A 331 -5.50 -4.59 -5.60
C MET A 331 -4.27 -4.83 -4.70
N ASP A 332 -4.21 -5.90 -3.90
CA ASP A 332 -3.10 -6.14 -2.96
C ASP A 332 -1.77 -6.39 -3.66
N LYS A 333 -0.72 -5.76 -3.17
CA LYS A 333 0.67 -5.90 -3.61
C LYS A 333 1.60 -6.00 -2.40
N VAL A 334 2.68 -6.77 -2.54
CA VAL A 334 3.74 -6.93 -1.53
C VAL A 334 4.99 -6.25 -2.04
N GLY A 335 5.65 -5.44 -1.23
CA GLY A 335 6.85 -4.73 -1.63
C GLY A 335 7.78 -4.33 -0.50
N PRO A 336 9.04 -3.97 -0.81
CA PRO A 336 10.03 -3.57 0.17
C PRO A 336 9.87 -2.12 0.62
N ILE A 337 10.27 -1.89 1.87
CA ILE A 337 10.51 -0.58 2.47
C ILE A 337 11.96 -0.58 2.98
N ALA A 338 12.77 0.34 2.48
CA ALA A 338 14.20 0.40 2.77
C ALA A 338 14.68 1.86 2.84
N ARG A 339 15.99 2.07 3.01
CA ARG A 339 16.54 3.43 3.06
C ARG A 339 16.81 4.05 1.69
N SER A 340 16.98 3.22 0.65
CA SER A 340 17.23 3.71 -0.71
C SER A 340 16.50 2.90 -1.78
N ALA A 341 16.39 3.48 -2.99
CA ALA A 341 15.84 2.80 -4.16
C ALA A 341 16.71 1.60 -4.56
N ALA A 342 18.04 1.70 -4.45
CA ALA A 342 18.96 0.60 -4.66
C ALA A 342 18.70 -0.57 -3.69
N ASP A 343 18.46 -0.28 -2.42
CA ASP A 343 18.11 -1.30 -1.43
C ASP A 343 16.78 -1.99 -1.77
N CYS A 344 15.77 -1.20 -2.17
CA CYS A 344 14.47 -1.74 -2.63
C CYS A 344 14.65 -2.66 -3.85
N ALA A 345 15.54 -2.30 -4.78
CA ALA A 345 15.85 -3.13 -5.95
C ALA A 345 16.46 -4.49 -5.58
N LEU A 346 17.42 -4.51 -4.65
CA LEU A 346 18.05 -5.75 -4.16
C LEU A 346 17.02 -6.67 -3.48
N VAL A 347 16.11 -6.09 -2.69
CA VAL A 347 15.05 -6.86 -2.03
C VAL A 347 14.05 -7.37 -3.06
N PHE A 348 13.63 -6.53 -4.01
CA PHE A 348 12.68 -6.90 -5.06
C PHE A 348 13.25 -8.01 -5.96
N GLU A 349 14.55 -7.96 -6.31
CA GLU A 349 15.22 -9.03 -7.04
C GLU A 349 15.07 -10.40 -6.37
N ALA A 350 15.09 -10.45 -5.04
CA ALA A 350 14.96 -11.69 -4.29
C ALA A 350 13.52 -12.20 -4.20
N ILE A 351 12.51 -11.31 -4.18
CA ILE A 351 11.13 -11.69 -3.85
C ILE A 351 10.20 -11.79 -5.06
N HIS A 352 10.54 -11.20 -6.22
CA HIS A 352 9.67 -11.22 -7.38
C HIS A 352 9.57 -12.59 -8.07
N GLY A 353 8.62 -12.72 -8.99
CA GLY A 353 8.43 -13.90 -9.83
C GLY A 353 7.28 -14.79 -9.38
N GLU A 354 6.89 -15.65 -10.28
CA GLU A 354 5.75 -16.55 -10.20
C GLU A 354 5.79 -17.48 -8.98
N ASP A 355 4.61 -17.76 -8.42
CA ASP A 355 4.36 -18.76 -7.40
C ASP A 355 3.01 -19.44 -7.73
N ALA A 356 3.01 -20.75 -7.90
CA ALA A 356 1.81 -21.50 -8.28
C ALA A 356 0.65 -21.40 -7.24
N ARG A 357 0.94 -20.97 -6.01
CA ARG A 357 -0.05 -20.74 -4.96
C ARG A 357 -0.80 -19.41 -5.09
N ASP A 358 -0.26 -18.45 -5.86
CA ASP A 358 -0.94 -17.19 -6.19
C ASP A 358 -1.17 -17.13 -7.70
N PRO A 359 -2.41 -17.37 -8.17
CA PRO A 359 -2.72 -17.44 -9.60
C PRO A 359 -2.52 -16.11 -10.36
N TYR A 360 -2.41 -14.99 -9.64
CA TYR A 360 -2.14 -13.69 -10.23
C TYR A 360 -0.63 -13.39 -10.31
N SER A 361 0.21 -14.19 -9.64
CA SER A 361 1.65 -13.98 -9.69
C SER A 361 2.24 -14.39 -11.04
N ARG A 362 3.21 -13.62 -11.52
CA ARG A 362 3.84 -13.85 -12.82
C ARG A 362 5.31 -13.46 -12.81
N THR A 363 6.06 -14.08 -13.71
CA THR A 363 7.44 -13.71 -13.97
C THR A 363 7.49 -12.72 -15.14
N ALA A 364 8.15 -11.58 -14.93
CA ALA A 364 8.52 -10.64 -15.97
C ALA A 364 9.99 -10.22 -15.79
N PRO A 365 10.67 -9.75 -16.83
CA PRO A 365 12.06 -9.32 -16.74
C PRO A 365 12.25 -8.25 -15.65
N PHE A 366 13.40 -8.31 -14.99
CA PHE A 366 13.89 -7.28 -14.07
C PHE A 366 15.40 -7.22 -14.23
N ALA A 367 15.93 -6.06 -14.57
CA ALA A 367 17.35 -5.85 -14.77
C ALA A 367 17.87 -4.77 -13.81
N TRP A 368 18.80 -5.16 -12.93
CA TRP A 368 19.39 -4.24 -11.99
C TRP A 368 20.90 -4.46 -11.87
N PRO A 369 21.74 -3.41 -11.96
CA PRO A 369 21.39 -2.01 -12.29
C PRO A 369 20.92 -1.87 -13.75
N VAL A 370 20.19 -0.78 -14.02
CA VAL A 370 19.68 -0.51 -15.38
C VAL A 370 20.81 0.04 -16.27
N GLU A 371 21.06 -0.64 -17.40
CA GLU A 371 22.06 -0.23 -18.38
C GLU A 371 21.48 0.74 -19.44
N ARG A 372 20.83 1.82 -18.98
CA ARG A 372 20.30 2.88 -19.87
C ARG A 372 20.86 4.23 -19.46
N THR A 373 21.18 5.08 -20.42
CA THR A 373 21.59 6.45 -20.14
C THR A 373 20.41 7.28 -19.70
N ARG A 374 20.60 8.24 -18.78
CA ARG A 374 19.53 9.11 -18.28
C ARG A 374 18.76 9.80 -19.41
N LYS A 375 19.45 10.26 -20.47
CA LYS A 375 18.84 10.89 -21.65
C LYS A 375 17.93 9.95 -22.46
N SER A 376 18.11 8.64 -22.33
CA SER A 376 17.27 7.66 -23.04
C SER A 376 16.02 7.25 -22.26
N ILE A 377 15.91 7.65 -20.99
CA ILE A 377 14.73 7.39 -20.13
C ILE A 377 13.79 8.59 -20.26
N LYS A 378 12.59 8.33 -20.72
CA LYS A 378 11.55 9.35 -20.91
C LYS A 378 10.81 9.56 -19.59
N VAL A 379 10.95 10.75 -19.00
CA VAL A 379 10.33 11.07 -17.72
C VAL A 379 9.23 12.10 -17.91
N GLY A 380 8.00 11.75 -17.51
CA GLY A 380 6.86 12.68 -17.45
C GLY A 380 6.69 13.28 -16.06
N TYR A 381 5.89 14.34 -15.95
CA TYR A 381 5.35 14.82 -14.68
C TYR A 381 3.91 15.30 -14.88
N VAL A 382 3.03 15.00 -13.93
CA VAL A 382 1.61 15.40 -14.05
C VAL A 382 1.48 16.87 -13.67
N LYS A 383 1.43 17.73 -14.70
CA LYS A 383 1.53 19.19 -14.52
C LYS A 383 0.43 19.73 -13.62
N SER A 384 -0.82 19.31 -13.80
CA SER A 384 -1.95 19.76 -13.00
C SER A 384 -1.78 19.49 -11.50
N LEU A 385 -1.13 18.37 -11.11
CA LEU A 385 -0.89 18.02 -9.71
C LEU A 385 0.22 18.89 -9.08
N PHE A 386 1.25 19.28 -9.83
CA PHE A 386 2.29 20.19 -9.36
C PHE A 386 1.80 21.65 -9.28
N ASP A 387 0.90 22.05 -10.18
CA ASP A 387 0.32 23.39 -10.20
C ASP A 387 -0.80 23.56 -9.16
N ALA A 388 -1.40 22.47 -8.67
CA ALA A 388 -2.51 22.49 -7.75
C ALA A 388 -2.24 23.34 -6.50
N ASP A 389 -3.27 24.03 -6.04
CA ASP A 389 -3.25 24.80 -4.80
C ASP A 389 -3.92 24.03 -3.67
N TYR A 390 -3.13 23.18 -3.01
CA TYR A 390 -3.58 22.34 -1.89
C TYR A 390 -3.88 23.15 -0.62
N THR A 391 -3.48 24.44 -0.55
CA THR A 391 -3.79 25.29 0.63
C THR A 391 -5.29 25.51 0.80
N LYS A 392 -6.06 25.37 -0.28
CA LYS A 392 -7.53 25.46 -0.27
C LYS A 392 -8.20 24.29 0.47
N MET A 393 -7.48 23.18 0.68
CA MET A 393 -7.98 22.02 1.42
C MET A 393 -7.70 22.11 2.92
N ALA A 394 -6.99 23.17 3.36
CA ALA A 394 -6.59 23.34 4.74
C ALA A 394 -7.55 24.22 5.52
N ASP A 395 -8.05 23.72 6.64
CA ASP A 395 -8.91 24.46 7.55
C ASP A 395 -8.11 25.38 8.49
N LYS A 396 -6.83 25.05 8.75
CA LYS A 396 -5.96 25.78 9.68
C LYS A 396 -4.77 26.41 8.95
N ASP A 397 -4.30 27.55 9.45
CA ASP A 397 -3.13 28.25 8.87
C ASP A 397 -1.83 27.44 9.00
N GLU A 398 -1.72 26.56 10.00
CA GLU A 398 -0.60 25.63 10.13
C GLU A 398 -0.57 24.64 8.98
N ASP A 399 -1.73 24.08 8.63
CA ASP A 399 -1.86 23.14 7.51
C ASP A 399 -1.56 23.83 6.17
N LYS A 400 -2.02 25.07 5.98
CA LYS A 400 -1.70 25.88 4.79
C LYS A 400 -0.19 26.04 4.61
N ARG A 401 0.53 26.43 5.69
CA ARG A 401 2.00 26.52 5.66
C ARG A 401 2.66 25.18 5.34
N GLY A 402 2.12 24.10 5.89
CA GLY A 402 2.57 22.73 5.57
C GLY A 402 2.47 22.42 4.07
N TYR A 403 1.35 22.76 3.43
CA TYR A 403 1.16 22.58 1.98
C TYR A 403 2.07 23.48 1.13
N GLU A 404 2.30 24.72 1.55
CA GLU A 404 3.23 25.64 0.87
C GLU A 404 4.68 25.12 0.91
N GLU A 405 5.12 24.61 2.06
CA GLU A 405 6.44 23.97 2.19
C GLU A 405 6.54 22.75 1.29
N TRP A 406 5.51 21.90 1.27
CA TRP A 406 5.48 20.71 0.42
C TRP A 406 5.59 21.06 -1.06
N LYS A 407 4.77 22.01 -1.53
CA LYS A 407 4.82 22.52 -2.92
C LYS A 407 6.21 23.03 -3.30
N THR A 408 6.91 23.67 -2.35
CA THR A 408 8.29 24.15 -2.58
C THR A 408 9.27 23.00 -2.78
N PHE A 409 9.15 21.91 -2.00
CA PHE A 409 9.99 20.72 -2.18
C PHE A 409 9.69 19.98 -3.47
N ASP A 410 8.42 19.89 -3.86
CA ASP A 410 8.00 19.26 -5.11
C ASP A 410 8.57 20.02 -6.33
N ALA A 411 8.50 21.34 -6.33
CA ALA A 411 9.10 22.16 -7.40
C ALA A 411 10.63 21.95 -7.49
N ARG A 412 11.34 21.99 -6.36
CA ARG A 412 12.78 21.72 -6.30
C ARG A 412 13.13 20.32 -6.78
N SER A 413 12.24 19.34 -6.59
CA SER A 413 12.45 17.98 -7.07
C SER A 413 12.44 17.91 -8.60
N LEU A 414 11.52 18.63 -9.27
CA LEU A 414 11.53 18.72 -10.72
C LEU A 414 12.82 19.39 -11.24
N ASP A 415 13.31 20.43 -10.56
CA ASP A 415 14.55 21.09 -10.93
C ASP A 415 15.77 20.17 -10.74
N ALA A 416 15.81 19.38 -9.67
CA ALA A 416 16.85 18.38 -9.46
C ALA A 416 16.87 17.34 -10.59
N LEU A 417 15.72 16.84 -11.02
CA LEU A 417 15.62 15.90 -12.14
C LEU A 417 16.12 16.53 -13.47
N ARG A 418 15.80 17.80 -13.74
CA ARG A 418 16.32 18.53 -14.91
C ARG A 418 17.85 18.67 -14.84
N MET A 419 18.40 19.03 -13.67
CA MET A 419 19.86 19.14 -13.48
C MET A 419 20.58 17.80 -13.66
N LEU A 420 19.91 16.68 -13.36
CA LEU A 420 20.41 15.33 -13.63
C LEU A 420 20.45 14.96 -15.12
N GLY A 421 19.87 15.78 -15.98
CA GLY A 421 19.83 15.61 -17.43
C GLY A 421 18.64 14.77 -17.91
N PHE A 422 17.60 14.59 -17.09
CA PHE A 422 16.33 14.05 -17.56
C PHE A 422 15.55 15.14 -18.32
N GLU A 423 15.00 14.76 -19.46
CA GLU A 423 14.04 15.59 -20.19
C GLU A 423 12.65 15.36 -19.60
N LEU A 424 12.10 16.38 -18.92
CA LEU A 424 10.79 16.28 -18.26
C LEU A 424 9.68 16.72 -19.21
N THR A 425 8.79 15.81 -19.56
CA THR A 425 7.61 16.08 -20.39
C THR A 425 6.38 16.32 -19.50
N PRO A 426 5.68 17.45 -19.60
CA PRO A 426 4.41 17.63 -18.92
C PRO A 426 3.37 16.68 -19.51
N ILE A 427 2.62 16.01 -18.64
CA ILE A 427 1.51 15.13 -19.01
C ILE A 427 0.28 15.51 -18.18
N GLU A 428 -0.89 15.15 -18.68
CA GLU A 428 -2.14 15.19 -17.92
C GLU A 428 -2.77 13.79 -17.89
N LEU A 429 -3.43 13.48 -16.78
CA LEU A 429 -4.11 12.21 -16.57
C LEU A 429 -5.61 12.46 -16.49
N GLU A 430 -6.26 12.47 -17.65
CA GLU A 430 -7.71 12.67 -17.78
C GLU A 430 -8.39 11.35 -18.13
N PHE A 431 -9.45 11.00 -17.41
CA PHE A 431 -10.18 9.75 -17.58
C PHE A 431 -11.65 10.01 -17.85
N SER A 432 -12.24 9.19 -18.73
CA SER A 432 -13.68 9.21 -19.01
C SER A 432 -14.52 8.66 -17.84
N VAL A 433 -13.88 7.99 -16.89
CA VAL A 433 -14.49 7.39 -15.70
C VAL A 433 -13.98 8.14 -14.47
N PRO A 434 -14.83 8.62 -13.55
CA PRO A 434 -14.39 9.20 -12.28
C PRO A 434 -13.69 8.13 -11.42
N ILE A 435 -12.50 8.44 -10.90
CA ILE A 435 -11.66 7.49 -10.18
C ILE A 435 -12.18 7.19 -8.75
N PRO A 436 -12.54 8.20 -7.91
CA PRO A 436 -12.92 7.95 -6.52
C PRO A 436 -14.07 6.95 -6.33
N PRO A 437 -15.16 6.95 -7.14
CA PRO A 437 -16.23 5.98 -7.02
C PRO A 437 -15.80 4.51 -7.23
N LEU A 438 -14.68 4.28 -7.92
CA LEU A 438 -14.14 2.92 -8.10
C LEU A 438 -13.56 2.32 -6.82
N ALA A 439 -13.41 3.10 -5.73
CA ALA A 439 -13.06 2.60 -4.40
C ALA A 439 -14.09 1.57 -3.87
N THR A 440 -15.33 1.55 -4.43
CA THR A 440 -16.32 0.49 -4.15
C THR A 440 -15.77 -0.91 -4.40
N ILE A 441 -14.79 -1.07 -5.30
CA ILE A 441 -14.10 -2.35 -5.55
C ILE A 441 -13.40 -2.82 -4.26
N LEU A 442 -12.62 -1.94 -3.64
CA LEU A 442 -11.93 -2.25 -2.38
C LEU A 442 -12.96 -2.54 -1.27
N THR A 443 -13.99 -1.72 -1.14
CA THR A 443 -15.02 -1.90 -0.11
C THR A 443 -15.71 -3.27 -0.22
N ALA A 444 -16.11 -3.66 -1.42
CA ALA A 444 -16.77 -4.94 -1.66
C ALA A 444 -15.85 -6.14 -1.41
N GLU A 445 -14.61 -6.08 -1.90
CA GLU A 445 -13.63 -7.16 -1.72
C GLU A 445 -13.21 -7.30 -0.25
N ALA A 446 -12.99 -6.20 0.47
CA ALA A 446 -12.64 -6.19 1.89
C ALA A 446 -13.79 -6.70 2.77
N ALA A 447 -15.02 -6.28 2.51
CA ALA A 447 -16.20 -6.79 3.22
C ALA A 447 -16.34 -8.31 3.01
N CYS A 448 -16.19 -8.79 1.78
CA CYS A 448 -16.22 -10.22 1.48
C CYS A 448 -15.08 -11.00 2.18
N ALA A 449 -13.87 -10.44 2.24
CA ALA A 449 -12.73 -11.07 2.89
C ALA A 449 -12.93 -11.24 4.42
N PHE A 450 -13.70 -10.35 5.03
CA PHE A 450 -13.95 -10.31 6.49
C PHE A 450 -15.43 -10.48 6.86
N ASP A 451 -16.25 -11.01 5.97
CA ASP A 451 -17.68 -11.27 6.18
C ASP A 451 -17.97 -12.02 7.50
N ALA A 452 -17.17 -13.04 7.81
CA ALA A 452 -17.30 -13.80 9.04
C ALA A 452 -17.19 -12.94 10.31
N LEU A 453 -16.33 -11.89 10.31
CA LEU A 453 -16.20 -10.99 11.47
C LEU A 453 -17.47 -10.16 11.70
N VAL A 454 -18.14 -9.77 10.62
CA VAL A 454 -19.40 -9.01 10.70
C VAL A 454 -20.50 -9.92 11.23
N ARG A 455 -20.63 -11.15 10.67
CA ARG A 455 -21.71 -12.08 11.00
C ARG A 455 -21.62 -12.64 12.40
N ASP A 456 -20.42 -12.90 12.92
CA ASP A 456 -20.21 -13.44 14.28
C ASP A 456 -19.99 -12.34 15.34
N GLY A 457 -20.04 -11.05 14.94
CA GLY A 457 -19.93 -9.90 15.83
C GLY A 457 -18.53 -9.58 16.33
N ARG A 458 -17.48 -10.37 15.96
CA ARG A 458 -16.11 -10.08 16.40
C ARG A 458 -15.58 -8.74 15.86
N VAL A 459 -16.15 -8.22 14.81
CA VAL A 459 -15.84 -6.89 14.27
C VAL A 459 -16.01 -5.78 15.32
N ASP A 460 -16.91 -5.96 16.30
CA ASP A 460 -17.15 -5.00 17.39
C ASP A 460 -16.03 -4.97 18.44
N THR A 461 -15.12 -5.95 18.43
CA THR A 461 -13.95 -5.97 19.31
C THR A 461 -12.74 -5.22 18.75
N MET A 462 -12.81 -4.75 17.51
CA MET A 462 -11.74 -3.96 16.91
C MET A 462 -11.58 -2.61 17.60
N VAL A 463 -10.35 -2.09 17.64
CA VAL A 463 -10.01 -0.89 18.42
C VAL A 463 -10.70 0.36 17.89
N ARG A 464 -10.83 0.50 16.56
CA ARG A 464 -11.43 1.68 15.94
C ARG A 464 -12.87 1.41 15.49
N GLN A 465 -13.82 2.09 16.14
CA GLN A 465 -15.25 2.02 15.86
C GLN A 465 -15.77 3.39 15.39
N VAL A 466 -15.23 3.88 14.27
CA VAL A 466 -15.57 5.19 13.67
C VAL A 466 -16.05 5.01 12.24
N ALA A 467 -16.65 6.04 11.67
CA ALA A 467 -17.34 5.98 10.37
C ALA A 467 -16.44 5.49 9.21
N ASP A 468 -15.18 5.88 9.20
CA ASP A 468 -14.21 5.56 8.15
C ASP A 468 -13.36 4.31 8.44
N ALA A 469 -13.55 3.64 9.59
CA ALA A 469 -12.82 2.42 9.96
C ALA A 469 -13.51 1.14 9.43
N TRP A 470 -12.73 0.08 9.30
CA TRP A 470 -13.18 -1.21 8.76
C TRP A 470 -14.47 -1.75 9.37
N PRO A 471 -14.73 -1.69 10.68
CA PRO A 471 -15.98 -2.21 11.21
C PRO A 471 -17.22 -1.62 10.53
N ASN A 472 -17.22 -0.31 10.32
CA ASN A 472 -18.32 0.35 9.63
C ASN A 472 -18.27 0.12 8.11
N VAL A 473 -17.09 0.18 7.49
CA VAL A 473 -16.91 -0.03 6.05
C VAL A 473 -17.32 -1.45 5.63
N PHE A 474 -17.01 -2.48 6.43
CA PHE A 474 -17.45 -3.85 6.16
C PHE A 474 -18.97 -3.98 6.21
N ARG A 475 -19.64 -3.38 7.22
CA ARG A 475 -21.10 -3.38 7.29
C ARG A 475 -21.75 -2.67 6.09
N GLN A 476 -21.15 -1.56 5.63
CA GLN A 476 -21.61 -0.88 4.41
C GLN A 476 -21.38 -1.77 3.17
N GLY A 477 -20.26 -2.48 3.12
CA GLY A 477 -19.91 -3.39 2.02
C GLY A 477 -20.92 -4.53 1.83
N GLU A 478 -21.56 -5.01 2.92
CA GLU A 478 -22.63 -6.02 2.87
C GLU A 478 -23.87 -5.56 2.06
N LEU A 479 -24.01 -4.27 1.86
CA LEU A 479 -25.14 -3.67 1.13
C LEU A 479 -24.79 -3.27 -0.31
N ILE A 480 -23.56 -3.57 -0.78
CA ILE A 480 -23.17 -3.29 -2.16
C ILE A 480 -23.83 -4.32 -3.10
N PRO A 481 -24.66 -3.89 -4.05
CA PRO A 481 -25.21 -4.81 -5.03
C PRO A 481 -24.11 -5.41 -5.92
N ALA A 482 -24.13 -6.72 -6.15
CA ALA A 482 -23.15 -7.41 -7.00
C ALA A 482 -23.05 -6.79 -8.41
N VAL A 483 -24.17 -6.26 -8.93
CA VAL A 483 -24.19 -5.57 -10.23
C VAL A 483 -23.33 -4.31 -10.23
N GLU A 484 -23.31 -3.55 -9.13
CA GLU A 484 -22.48 -2.33 -9.02
C GLU A 484 -21.00 -2.67 -8.89
N TYR A 485 -20.65 -3.70 -8.14
CA TYR A 485 -19.28 -4.22 -8.11
C TYR A 485 -18.80 -4.66 -9.50
N LEU A 486 -19.60 -5.44 -10.22
CA LEU A 486 -19.26 -5.87 -11.59
C LEU A 486 -19.16 -4.69 -12.56
N ARG A 487 -20.04 -3.69 -12.42
CA ARG A 487 -19.98 -2.44 -13.19
C ARG A 487 -18.67 -1.71 -12.93
N ALA A 488 -18.29 -1.53 -11.66
CA ALA A 488 -17.03 -0.88 -11.28
C ALA A 488 -15.81 -1.61 -11.86
N GLN A 489 -15.80 -2.95 -11.83
CA GLN A 489 -14.71 -3.75 -12.43
C GLN A 489 -14.66 -3.59 -13.97
N ARG A 490 -15.79 -3.44 -14.65
CA ARG A 490 -15.85 -3.18 -16.09
C ARG A 490 -15.36 -1.76 -16.42
N LEU A 491 -15.73 -0.76 -15.62
CA LEU A 491 -15.27 0.61 -15.75
C LEU A 491 -13.77 0.71 -15.47
N ARG A 492 -13.25 -0.04 -14.48
CA ARG A 492 -11.82 -0.19 -14.24
C ARG A 492 -11.06 -0.68 -15.48
N THR A 493 -11.65 -1.58 -16.29
CA THR A 493 -11.06 -2.00 -17.57
C THR A 493 -10.89 -0.82 -18.54
N ILE A 494 -11.85 0.13 -18.57
CA ILE A 494 -11.74 1.34 -19.39
C ILE A 494 -10.58 2.20 -18.87
N VAL A 495 -10.54 2.47 -17.56
CA VAL A 495 -9.45 3.24 -16.92
C VAL A 495 -8.07 2.63 -17.21
N MET A 496 -7.94 1.30 -17.13
CA MET A 496 -6.68 0.61 -17.46
C MET A 496 -6.25 0.87 -18.91
N ARG A 497 -7.17 0.83 -19.87
CA ARG A 497 -6.88 1.11 -21.28
C ARG A 497 -6.52 2.58 -21.53
N GLU A 498 -7.16 3.50 -20.84
CA GLU A 498 -6.86 4.93 -20.92
C GLU A 498 -5.50 5.22 -20.29
N MET A 499 -5.20 4.61 -19.14
CA MET A 499 -3.91 4.75 -18.46
C MET A 499 -2.75 4.30 -19.36
N GLU A 500 -2.87 3.15 -20.04
CA GLU A 500 -1.85 2.68 -20.99
C GLU A 500 -1.57 3.70 -22.11
N LYS A 501 -2.61 4.40 -22.61
CA LYS A 501 -2.43 5.45 -23.61
C LYS A 501 -1.74 6.68 -23.03
N HIS A 502 -2.10 7.10 -21.81
CA HIS A 502 -1.48 8.27 -21.16
C HIS A 502 0.02 8.07 -20.95
N VAL A 503 0.45 6.85 -20.64
CA VAL A 503 1.87 6.55 -20.35
C VAL A 503 2.62 5.95 -21.55
N GLU A 504 2.00 5.84 -22.73
CA GLU A 504 2.60 5.18 -23.91
C GLU A 504 3.93 5.81 -24.33
N SER A 505 4.06 7.14 -24.23
CA SER A 505 5.22 7.90 -24.69
C SER A 505 6.31 8.09 -23.63
N ILE A 506 6.10 7.64 -22.39
CA ILE A 506 6.99 7.85 -21.25
C ILE A 506 7.35 6.52 -20.59
N ASP A 507 8.49 6.46 -19.91
CA ASP A 507 8.93 5.27 -19.14
C ASP A 507 8.50 5.40 -17.67
N VAL A 508 8.64 6.60 -17.10
CA VAL A 508 8.34 6.94 -15.70
C VAL A 508 7.68 8.31 -15.66
N TYR A 509 6.72 8.53 -14.79
CA TYR A 509 6.24 9.87 -14.48
C TYR A 509 6.31 10.16 -12.97
N VAL A 510 6.29 11.45 -12.65
CA VAL A 510 6.49 11.94 -11.28
C VAL A 510 5.26 12.69 -10.82
N VAL A 511 4.90 12.51 -9.56
CA VAL A 511 3.78 13.20 -8.90
C VAL A 511 4.14 13.58 -7.47
N PRO A 512 3.52 14.64 -6.90
CA PRO A 512 3.44 14.82 -5.45
C PRO A 512 2.82 13.58 -4.81
N SER A 513 3.37 13.06 -3.72
CA SER A 513 2.99 11.73 -3.20
C SER A 513 1.50 11.60 -2.84
N PHE A 514 0.84 12.68 -2.45
CA PHE A 514 -0.60 12.70 -2.17
C PHE A 514 -1.38 13.57 -3.17
N GLY A 515 -0.86 13.72 -4.40
CA GLY A 515 -1.48 14.53 -5.44
C GLY A 515 -2.73 13.88 -6.04
N GLY A 516 -3.90 14.50 -5.84
CA GLY A 516 -5.17 14.08 -6.43
C GLY A 516 -5.50 12.60 -6.21
N ASP A 517 -6.12 11.98 -7.22
CA ASP A 517 -6.55 10.58 -7.17
C ASP A 517 -5.47 9.59 -7.66
N ASN A 518 -4.23 10.07 -7.91
CA ASN A 518 -3.20 9.26 -8.56
C ASN A 518 -2.86 7.98 -7.80
N GLU A 519 -2.91 8.01 -6.47
CA GLU A 519 -2.62 6.83 -5.67
C GLU A 519 -3.69 5.74 -5.83
N LEU A 520 -4.98 6.09 -5.78
CA LEU A 520 -6.06 5.17 -6.05
C LEU A 520 -6.00 4.66 -7.50
N LEU A 521 -5.83 5.56 -8.45
CA LEU A 521 -5.71 5.26 -9.88
C LEU A 521 -4.66 4.20 -10.16
N THR A 522 -3.43 4.39 -9.66
CA THR A 522 -2.32 3.46 -9.93
C THR A 522 -2.44 2.14 -9.16
N ASN A 523 -3.15 2.12 -8.03
CA ASN A 523 -3.53 0.89 -7.34
C ASN A 523 -4.62 0.12 -8.10
N LEU A 524 -5.62 0.80 -8.68
CA LEU A 524 -6.64 0.21 -9.55
C LEU A 524 -6.06 -0.35 -10.86
N THR A 525 -5.08 0.34 -11.45
CA THR A 525 -4.48 -0.05 -12.74
C THR A 525 -3.27 -0.97 -12.60
N GLY A 526 -2.76 -1.17 -11.38
CA GLY A 526 -1.68 -2.10 -11.07
C GLY A 526 -0.27 -1.59 -11.36
N HIS A 527 -0.08 -0.29 -11.61
CA HIS A 527 1.22 0.32 -11.93
C HIS A 527 2.16 0.35 -10.72
N PRO A 528 3.49 0.22 -10.92
CA PRO A 528 4.47 0.30 -9.84
C PRO A 528 4.69 1.74 -9.39
N ALA A 529 5.06 1.91 -8.12
CA ALA A 529 5.42 3.18 -7.53
C ALA A 529 6.69 3.08 -6.68
N VAL A 530 7.55 4.08 -6.75
CA VAL A 530 8.69 4.27 -5.85
C VAL A 530 8.52 5.62 -5.17
N VAL A 531 8.33 5.61 -3.85
CA VAL A 531 8.26 6.83 -3.04
C VAL A 531 9.61 7.07 -2.38
N VAL A 532 10.09 8.32 -2.43
CA VAL A 532 11.35 8.72 -1.81
C VAL A 532 11.20 10.05 -1.07
N PRO A 533 11.92 10.30 0.03
CA PRO A 533 11.93 11.60 0.69
C PRO A 533 12.50 12.68 -0.24
N ASN A 534 11.85 13.86 -0.26
CA ASN A 534 12.26 15.02 -1.08
C ASN A 534 12.45 16.30 -0.27
N GLY A 535 12.28 16.24 1.06
CA GLY A 535 12.47 17.38 1.93
C GLY A 535 12.11 17.07 3.38
N PHE A 536 12.33 18.05 4.25
CA PHE A 536 11.92 18.02 5.66
C PHE A 536 11.30 19.37 5.99
N ARG A 537 10.08 19.35 6.51
CA ARG A 537 9.34 20.57 6.82
C ARG A 537 10.05 21.36 7.91
N VAL A 538 10.15 22.66 7.71
CA VAL A 538 10.67 23.58 8.74
C VAL A 538 9.71 23.67 9.92
N LEU A 539 8.41 23.57 9.61
CA LEU A 539 7.33 23.68 10.59
C LEU A 539 7.45 22.69 11.75
N ASP A 540 7.74 21.43 11.47
CA ASP A 540 7.71 20.35 12.48
C ASP A 540 8.82 19.28 12.32
N GLY A 541 9.73 19.46 11.38
CA GLY A 541 10.85 18.53 11.12
C GLY A 541 10.44 17.22 10.45
N THR A 542 9.16 17.02 10.11
CA THR A 542 8.71 15.79 9.47
C THR A 542 9.08 15.74 7.98
N PRO A 543 9.34 14.55 7.42
CA PRO A 543 9.70 14.41 6.02
C PRO A 543 8.54 14.67 5.08
N THR A 544 8.87 15.08 3.86
CA THR A 544 8.00 15.09 2.68
C THR A 544 8.53 14.10 1.66
N SER A 545 7.76 13.80 0.61
CA SER A 545 8.17 12.82 -0.39
C SER A 545 7.66 13.14 -1.79
N LEU A 546 8.33 12.54 -2.75
CA LEU A 546 7.96 12.50 -4.15
C LEU A 546 7.72 11.07 -4.58
N THR A 547 6.75 10.81 -5.47
CA THR A 547 6.47 9.47 -5.98
C THR A 547 6.76 9.39 -7.46
N PHE A 548 7.56 8.38 -7.82
CA PHE A 548 7.85 7.96 -9.20
C PHE A 548 6.93 6.81 -9.56
N GLN A 549 6.22 6.93 -10.66
CA GLN A 549 5.27 5.94 -11.17
C GLN A 549 5.81 5.36 -12.48
N GLY A 550 5.92 4.04 -12.56
CA GLY A 550 6.40 3.36 -13.75
C GLY A 550 5.27 2.86 -14.65
N ARG A 551 5.62 2.46 -15.86
CA ARG A 551 4.75 1.60 -16.67
C ARG A 551 4.62 0.22 -16.02
N LEU A 552 3.59 -0.54 -16.42
CA LEU A 552 3.49 -1.94 -16.00
C LEU A 552 4.77 -2.70 -16.37
N ASP A 553 5.31 -3.45 -15.42
CA ASP A 553 6.61 -4.15 -15.49
C ASP A 553 7.86 -3.26 -15.62
N GLY A 554 7.71 -1.94 -15.54
CA GLY A 554 8.82 -0.97 -15.54
C GLY A 554 9.38 -0.69 -14.14
N ASP A 555 9.32 -1.66 -13.24
CA ASP A 555 9.79 -1.55 -11.85
C ASP A 555 11.27 -1.16 -11.79
N ASP A 556 12.11 -1.69 -12.68
CA ASP A 556 13.55 -1.41 -12.78
C ASP A 556 13.83 0.04 -13.20
N LEU A 557 13.15 0.54 -14.23
CA LEU A 557 13.31 1.93 -14.68
C LEU A 557 12.80 2.93 -13.64
N THR A 558 11.69 2.61 -12.96
CA THR A 558 11.14 3.44 -11.88
C THR A 558 12.14 3.57 -10.73
N LEU A 559 12.74 2.44 -10.31
CA LEU A 559 13.80 2.42 -9.30
C LEU A 559 15.04 3.19 -9.75
N ALA A 560 15.45 3.06 -11.03
CA ALA A 560 16.64 3.72 -11.55
C ALA A 560 16.52 5.26 -11.58
N VAL A 561 15.34 5.79 -11.92
CA VAL A 561 15.09 7.24 -11.87
C VAL A 561 15.06 7.73 -10.42
N ALA A 562 14.43 6.97 -9.52
CA ALA A 562 14.40 7.27 -8.10
C ALA A 562 15.80 7.23 -7.44
N GLU A 563 16.64 6.23 -7.79
CA GLU A 563 18.04 6.14 -7.35
C GLU A 563 18.84 7.34 -7.84
N ALA A 564 18.74 7.69 -9.12
CA ALA A 564 19.45 8.85 -9.67
C ALA A 564 19.06 10.15 -8.97
N TYR A 565 17.78 10.31 -8.57
CA TYR A 565 17.32 11.43 -7.75
C TYR A 565 17.93 11.40 -6.35
N GLN A 566 17.98 10.24 -5.71
CA GLN A 566 18.57 10.08 -4.37
C GLN A 566 20.09 10.31 -4.35
N ASP A 567 20.81 9.90 -5.41
CA ASP A 567 22.26 10.15 -5.55
C ASP A 567 22.58 11.65 -5.67
N ALA A 568 21.65 12.47 -6.18
CA ALA A 568 21.81 13.92 -6.32
C ALA A 568 21.29 14.70 -5.11
N THR A 569 20.61 14.03 -4.18
CA THR A 569 20.05 14.63 -2.98
C THR A 569 20.48 13.82 -1.75
N ASP A 570 20.37 14.42 -0.56
CA ASP A 570 20.79 13.74 0.68
C ASP A 570 19.62 13.37 1.61
N PHE A 571 18.38 13.59 1.16
CA PHE A 571 17.21 13.46 2.04
C PHE A 571 17.05 12.05 2.62
N HIS A 572 17.33 11.01 1.83
CA HIS A 572 17.22 9.61 2.26
C HIS A 572 18.31 9.18 3.23
N THR A 573 19.39 9.98 3.40
CA THR A 573 20.49 9.69 4.33
C THR A 573 20.28 10.30 5.70
N ARG A 574 19.29 11.17 5.86
CA ARG A 574 18.97 11.83 7.12
C ARG A 574 18.35 10.85 8.10
N ARG A 575 18.61 11.10 9.40
CA ARG A 575 18.23 10.20 10.50
C ARG A 575 17.35 10.94 11.50
N PRO A 576 16.27 10.32 12.01
CA PRO A 576 15.48 10.90 13.09
C PRO A 576 16.30 10.96 14.39
N LYS A 577 16.10 12.00 15.19
CA LYS A 577 16.69 12.13 16.52
C LYS A 577 15.77 11.45 17.52
N MET A 578 16.13 10.25 17.98
CA MET A 578 15.33 9.39 18.84
C MET A 578 15.78 9.38 20.32
N GLU A 579 16.71 10.25 20.69
CA GLU A 579 17.27 10.34 22.04
C GLU A 579 16.34 11.03 23.04
#